data_7717e3ace0eb37ddfb3db4479b1d3557
#
_entry.id   7717e3ace0eb37ddfb3db4479b1d3557
#
_cell.length_a   1.000
_cell.length_b   1.000
_cell.length_c   1.000
_cell.angle_alpha   90.00
_cell.angle_beta   90.00
_cell.angle_gamma   90.00
#
_symmetry.space_group_name_H-M   'P 1'
#
loop_
_entity.id
_entity.type
_entity.pdbx_description
1 polymer ?
#
loop_
_entity_poly.entity_id
_entity_poly.type
_entity_poly.pdbx_seq_one_letter_code
_entity_poly.pdbx_strand_id
1 'polypeptide(L)'
;KKIETIKKKSSFIFPQKKPSIYKSKTETAEKSSILNQKDFTRAKETIQFIKDKKWNSALKSASKVKDKDFRNLITWMYLKTTRNGASFAEYKKFIEQNDDYPRINRIRYLAEEKIYLRNNSPSSIINWFERYPPLGGLGKIKLAEAYLEQGKTDKVKELVKEGWVDASIRKNDLGYYRAKFKKFIDSDDHIKRADYLAWERKYWDLKRMLKYLPKDQRALYNARQILISNSYGVDNAISKVPQYLKEDPGLEFDRLRWRNRRGRLDGSLEILYRNSLKTEQQMV
;
A
#
# COMPACT_ATOMS: atom_id res chain seq x y z
N LYS A 1 -71.11 -3.00 30.19
CA LYS A 1 -69.85 -2.37 29.74
C LYS A 1 -69.17 -3.33 28.78
N LYS A 2 -69.27 -3.03 27.48
CA LYS A 2 -68.51 -3.74 26.41
C LYS A 2 -67.04 -3.22 26.38
N ILE A 3 -66.12 -4.13 26.51
CA ILE A 3 -64.67 -3.83 26.33
C ILE A 3 -64.40 -4.01 24.85
N GLU A 4 -64.13 -2.90 24.13
CA GLU A 4 -63.64 -2.93 22.75
C GLU A 4 -62.11 -3.22 22.72
N THR A 5 -61.79 -4.38 22.20
CA THR A 5 -60.41 -4.79 22.00
C THR A 5 -59.88 -4.11 20.77
N ILE A 6 -59.00 -3.10 20.97
CA ILE A 6 -58.28 -2.43 19.87
C ILE A 6 -57.23 -3.39 19.33
N LYS A 7 -57.48 -4.02 18.19
CA LYS A 7 -56.48 -4.76 17.42
C LYS A 7 -55.48 -3.75 16.82
N LYS A 8 -54.30 -3.62 17.43
CA LYS A 8 -53.15 -2.98 16.77
C LYS A 8 -52.78 -3.80 15.53
N LYS A 9 -53.05 -3.29 14.32
CA LYS A 9 -52.47 -3.79 13.09
C LYS A 9 -50.99 -3.46 13.11
N SER A 10 -50.12 -4.46 13.29
CA SER A 10 -48.70 -4.35 13.01
C SER A 10 -48.51 -4.22 11.49
N SER A 11 -48.24 -3.01 11.01
CA SER A 11 -47.85 -2.79 9.62
C SER A 11 -46.43 -3.25 9.44
N PHE A 12 -46.22 -4.43 8.92
CA PHE A 12 -44.93 -4.83 8.43
C PHE A 12 -44.53 -3.94 7.22
N ILE A 13 -43.46 -3.18 7.36
CA ILE A 13 -42.91 -2.40 6.24
C ILE A 13 -42.13 -3.38 5.37
N PHE A 14 -42.74 -3.86 4.29
CA PHE A 14 -42.01 -4.63 3.29
C PHE A 14 -41.19 -3.69 2.42
N PRO A 15 -39.94 -4.07 2.05
CA PRO A 15 -39.14 -3.30 1.06
C PRO A 15 -39.95 -3.19 -0.24
N GLN A 16 -40.26 -1.98 -0.67
CA GLN A 16 -40.86 -1.76 -1.95
C GLN A 16 -39.82 -1.91 -3.08
N LYS A 17 -40.20 -2.51 -4.22
CA LYS A 17 -39.35 -2.57 -5.40
C LYS A 17 -38.93 -1.15 -5.78
N LYS A 18 -37.61 -0.94 -5.94
CA LYS A 18 -37.10 0.31 -6.51
C LYS A 18 -37.81 0.59 -7.84
N PRO A 19 -38.25 1.84 -8.11
CA PRO A 19 -38.80 2.21 -9.41
C PRO A 19 -37.79 1.86 -10.51
N SER A 20 -38.23 1.19 -11.54
CA SER A 20 -37.40 0.75 -12.66
C SER A 20 -36.87 1.91 -13.53
N ILE A 21 -37.40 3.11 -13.37
CA ILE A 21 -36.99 4.31 -14.09
C ILE A 21 -37.08 5.51 -13.16
N TYR A 22 -35.93 6.12 -12.83
CA TYR A 22 -35.91 7.50 -12.38
C TYR A 22 -36.07 8.40 -13.60
N LYS A 23 -37.28 8.82 -13.90
CA LYS A 23 -37.47 9.96 -14.82
C LYS A 23 -36.85 11.17 -14.12
N SER A 24 -35.67 11.62 -14.56
CA SER A 24 -35.17 12.93 -14.17
C SER A 24 -36.21 13.95 -14.58
N LYS A 25 -36.82 14.63 -13.60
CA LYS A 25 -37.61 15.83 -13.90
C LYS A 25 -36.71 16.76 -14.71
N THR A 26 -37.24 17.26 -15.81
CA THR A 26 -36.78 18.41 -16.64
C THR A 26 -35.51 19.07 -16.15
N GLU A 27 -34.52 19.16 -17.04
CA GLU A 27 -33.25 19.87 -16.84
C GLU A 27 -33.49 21.32 -16.37
N THR A 28 -33.87 21.52 -15.14
CA THR A 28 -33.58 22.79 -14.48
C THR A 28 -32.06 22.89 -14.48
N ALA A 29 -31.50 23.89 -15.13
CA ALA A 29 -30.07 24.13 -15.18
C ALA A 29 -29.52 23.97 -13.76
N GLU A 30 -28.78 22.86 -13.54
CA GLU A 30 -28.22 22.56 -12.23
C GLU A 30 -27.35 23.74 -11.81
N LYS A 31 -27.73 24.38 -10.71
CA LYS A 31 -26.98 25.48 -10.11
C LYS A 31 -26.26 24.95 -8.87
N SER A 32 -25.01 25.37 -8.68
CA SER A 32 -24.29 25.10 -7.46
C SER A 32 -24.64 26.17 -6.41
N SER A 33 -24.76 25.76 -5.15
CA SER A 33 -24.87 26.69 -4.01
C SER A 33 -23.51 27.25 -3.56
N ILE A 34 -22.40 26.65 -4.03
CA ILE A 34 -21.03 26.98 -3.60
C ILE A 34 -20.27 27.69 -4.73
N LEU A 35 -20.38 27.19 -5.96
CA LEU A 35 -19.62 27.70 -7.10
C LEU A 35 -20.49 28.63 -7.96
N ASN A 36 -19.91 29.72 -8.48
CA ASN A 36 -20.57 30.50 -9.53
C ASN A 36 -20.77 29.65 -10.79
N GLN A 37 -21.68 30.06 -11.68
CA GLN A 37 -22.08 29.27 -12.84
C GLN A 37 -20.90 28.88 -13.76
N LYS A 38 -19.95 29.79 -13.97
CA LYS A 38 -18.76 29.54 -14.81
C LYS A 38 -17.83 28.50 -14.19
N ASP A 39 -17.58 28.60 -12.89
CA ASP A 39 -16.76 27.67 -12.15
C ASP A 39 -17.46 26.30 -12.00
N PHE A 40 -18.79 26.30 -11.84
CA PHE A 40 -19.57 25.08 -11.80
C PHE A 40 -19.50 24.28 -13.13
N THR A 41 -19.61 24.97 -14.28
CA THR A 41 -19.45 24.34 -15.59
C THR A 41 -18.06 23.70 -15.74
N ARG A 42 -17.01 24.44 -15.34
CA ARG A 42 -15.63 23.92 -15.34
C ARG A 42 -15.43 22.75 -14.36
N ALA A 43 -16.06 22.82 -13.20
CA ALA A 43 -16.01 21.73 -12.23
C ALA A 43 -16.63 20.45 -12.80
N LYS A 44 -17.79 20.54 -13.49
CA LYS A 44 -18.40 19.41 -14.20
C LYS A 44 -17.45 18.81 -15.26
N GLU A 45 -16.85 19.67 -16.08
CA GLU A 45 -15.86 19.27 -17.07
C GLU A 45 -14.64 18.57 -16.42
N THR A 46 -14.14 19.13 -15.33
CA THR A 46 -13.03 18.57 -14.57
C THR A 46 -13.36 17.16 -14.05
N ILE A 47 -14.53 17.00 -13.45
CA ILE A 47 -14.98 15.69 -12.95
C ILE A 47 -15.15 14.69 -14.10
N GLN A 48 -15.61 15.14 -15.27
CA GLN A 48 -15.69 14.25 -16.44
C GLN A 48 -14.29 13.79 -16.88
N PHE A 49 -13.29 14.68 -16.93
CA PHE A 49 -11.90 14.29 -17.21
C PHE A 49 -11.35 13.28 -16.20
N ILE A 50 -11.72 13.40 -14.91
CA ILE A 50 -11.32 12.40 -13.89
C ILE A 50 -11.96 11.04 -14.16
N LYS A 51 -13.26 10.99 -14.49
CA LYS A 51 -13.96 9.75 -14.87
C LYS A 51 -13.29 9.09 -16.07
N ASP A 52 -12.86 9.89 -17.03
CA ASP A 52 -12.14 9.45 -18.23
C ASP A 52 -10.66 9.14 -17.98
N LYS A 53 -10.18 9.24 -16.73
CA LYS A 53 -8.76 9.05 -16.31
C LYS A 53 -7.77 10.03 -16.99
N LYS A 54 -8.26 11.17 -17.50
CA LYS A 54 -7.48 12.23 -18.16
C LYS A 54 -6.96 13.25 -17.14
N TRP A 55 -6.07 12.84 -16.24
CA TRP A 55 -5.62 13.65 -15.12
C TRP A 55 -5.00 14.98 -15.51
N ASN A 56 -4.18 15.03 -16.58
CA ASN A 56 -3.56 16.29 -17.03
C ASN A 56 -4.64 17.33 -17.45
N SER A 57 -5.67 16.87 -18.17
CA SER A 57 -6.79 17.74 -18.55
C SER A 57 -7.61 18.16 -17.32
N ALA A 58 -7.83 17.25 -16.38
CA ALA A 58 -8.53 17.56 -15.13
C ALA A 58 -7.80 18.63 -14.30
N LEU A 59 -6.49 18.51 -14.09
CA LEU A 59 -5.69 19.50 -13.38
C LEU A 59 -5.67 20.85 -14.10
N LYS A 60 -5.54 20.85 -15.44
CA LYS A 60 -5.58 22.08 -16.25
C LYS A 60 -6.95 22.75 -16.22
N SER A 61 -8.05 21.99 -16.22
CA SER A 61 -9.40 22.55 -16.08
C SER A 61 -9.63 23.09 -14.65
N ALA A 62 -9.27 22.30 -13.63
CA ALA A 62 -9.37 22.70 -12.23
C ALA A 62 -8.60 24.00 -11.90
N SER A 63 -7.41 24.19 -12.48
CA SER A 63 -6.59 25.40 -12.23
C SER A 63 -7.27 26.69 -12.66
N LYS A 64 -8.27 26.62 -13.54
CA LYS A 64 -9.06 27.79 -14.03
C LYS A 64 -10.27 28.10 -13.14
N VAL A 65 -10.60 27.24 -12.19
CA VAL A 65 -11.67 27.45 -11.21
C VAL A 65 -11.15 28.38 -10.11
N LYS A 66 -11.91 29.42 -9.74
CA LYS A 66 -11.49 30.39 -8.73
C LYS A 66 -11.53 29.83 -7.32
N ASP A 67 -12.44 28.90 -7.06
CA ASP A 67 -12.60 28.28 -5.75
C ASP A 67 -11.36 27.46 -5.38
N LYS A 68 -10.73 27.80 -4.23
CA LYS A 68 -9.50 27.18 -3.75
C LYS A 68 -9.74 25.75 -3.27
N ASP A 69 -10.87 25.52 -2.61
CA ASP A 69 -11.17 24.21 -2.01
C ASP A 69 -11.43 23.18 -3.10
N PHE A 70 -12.11 23.58 -4.18
CA PHE A 70 -12.27 22.72 -5.36
C PHE A 70 -10.90 22.37 -5.97
N ARG A 71 -9.99 23.35 -6.16
CA ARG A 71 -8.65 23.08 -6.69
C ARG A 71 -7.86 22.12 -5.80
N ASN A 72 -7.92 22.33 -4.48
CA ASN A 72 -7.27 21.46 -3.50
C ASN A 72 -7.86 20.05 -3.55
N LEU A 73 -9.18 19.92 -3.64
CA LEU A 73 -9.85 18.62 -3.77
C LEU A 73 -9.34 17.84 -5.00
N ILE A 74 -9.27 18.47 -6.16
CA ILE A 74 -8.82 17.82 -7.38
C ILE A 74 -7.32 17.43 -7.28
N THR A 75 -6.50 18.31 -6.72
CA THR A 75 -5.08 18.04 -6.48
C THR A 75 -4.92 16.86 -5.51
N TRP A 76 -5.67 16.84 -4.41
CA TRP A 76 -5.68 15.74 -3.46
C TRP A 76 -6.10 14.41 -4.11
N MET A 77 -7.16 14.42 -4.92
CA MET A 77 -7.60 13.24 -5.64
C MET A 77 -6.50 12.71 -6.56
N TYR A 78 -5.79 13.58 -7.26
CA TYR A 78 -4.67 13.23 -8.13
C TYR A 78 -3.49 12.66 -7.33
N LEU A 79 -3.04 13.35 -6.29
CA LEU A 79 -1.90 12.94 -5.47
C LEU A 79 -2.15 11.61 -4.74
N LYS A 80 -3.40 11.29 -4.41
CA LYS A 80 -3.78 10.03 -3.79
C LYS A 80 -3.70 8.83 -4.75
N THR A 81 -3.74 9.05 -6.07
CA THR A 81 -3.64 7.96 -7.04
C THR A 81 -2.22 7.39 -7.06
N THR A 82 -2.11 6.07 -7.06
CA THR A 82 -0.82 5.40 -7.20
C THR A 82 -0.27 5.57 -8.62
N ARG A 83 1.06 5.65 -8.76
CA ARG A 83 1.75 5.78 -10.06
C ARG A 83 1.35 7.03 -10.86
N ASN A 84 0.90 8.08 -10.18
CA ASN A 84 0.69 9.38 -10.83
C ASN A 84 2.03 9.99 -11.29
N GLY A 85 1.95 10.99 -12.18
CA GLY A 85 3.11 11.70 -12.71
C GLY A 85 3.64 12.83 -11.81
N ALA A 86 3.05 13.06 -10.62
CA ALA A 86 3.45 14.15 -9.75
C ALA A 86 4.89 14.02 -9.27
N SER A 87 5.58 15.16 -9.20
CA SER A 87 6.91 15.31 -8.63
C SER A 87 6.87 15.40 -7.11
N PHE A 88 8.01 15.19 -6.44
CA PHE A 88 8.12 15.44 -5.00
C PHE A 88 7.77 16.89 -4.63
N ALA A 89 8.15 17.87 -5.45
CA ALA A 89 7.85 19.28 -5.21
C ALA A 89 6.33 19.57 -5.17
N GLU A 90 5.54 18.91 -6.04
CA GLU A 90 4.08 19.05 -6.02
C GLU A 90 3.46 18.42 -4.77
N TYR A 91 3.95 17.25 -4.35
CA TYR A 91 3.54 16.62 -3.08
C TYR A 91 3.89 17.52 -1.89
N LYS A 92 5.14 18.00 -1.83
CA LYS A 92 5.64 18.87 -0.77
C LYS A 92 4.78 20.12 -0.65
N LYS A 93 4.55 20.84 -1.76
CA LYS A 93 3.72 22.05 -1.81
C LYS A 93 2.31 21.79 -1.27
N PHE A 94 1.68 20.68 -1.69
CA PHE A 94 0.34 20.35 -1.23
C PHE A 94 0.31 20.06 0.28
N ILE A 95 1.24 19.26 0.78
CA ILE A 95 1.32 18.85 2.18
C ILE A 95 1.55 20.09 3.08
N GLU A 96 2.48 20.96 2.70
CA GLU A 96 2.81 22.15 3.49
C GLU A 96 1.66 23.18 3.55
N GLN A 97 0.77 23.18 2.57
CA GLN A 97 -0.38 24.08 2.50
C GLN A 97 -1.69 23.48 3.04
N ASN A 98 -1.73 22.17 3.29
CA ASN A 98 -2.94 21.44 3.62
C ASN A 98 -2.60 20.25 4.56
N ASP A 99 -1.94 20.52 5.68
CA ASP A 99 -1.45 19.50 6.62
C ASP A 99 -2.57 18.78 7.40
N ASP A 100 -3.74 19.39 7.49
CA ASP A 100 -4.98 18.87 8.09
C ASP A 100 -5.87 18.12 7.09
N TYR A 101 -5.46 18.01 5.81
CA TYR A 101 -6.32 17.46 4.78
C TYR A 101 -6.58 15.94 5.00
N PRO A 102 -7.77 15.42 4.66
CA PRO A 102 -8.11 14.02 4.88
C PRO A 102 -7.06 13.06 4.31
N ARG A 103 -6.65 12.10 5.11
CA ARG A 103 -5.62 11.09 4.73
C ARG A 103 -4.28 11.70 4.30
N ILE A 104 -3.86 12.80 4.89
CA ILE A 104 -2.59 13.46 4.57
C ILE A 104 -1.40 12.50 4.72
N ASN A 105 -1.41 11.59 5.69
CA ASN A 105 -0.37 10.57 5.85
C ASN A 105 -0.25 9.64 4.64
N ARG A 106 -1.36 9.36 3.93
CA ARG A 106 -1.28 8.60 2.66
C ARG A 106 -0.59 9.40 1.57
N ILE A 107 -0.83 10.71 1.51
CA ILE A 107 -0.14 11.61 0.56
C ILE A 107 1.35 11.69 0.90
N ARG A 108 1.70 11.84 2.19
CA ARG A 108 3.09 11.82 2.67
C ARG A 108 3.81 10.53 2.30
N TYR A 109 3.19 9.38 2.56
CA TYR A 109 3.75 8.07 2.19
C TYR A 109 4.03 7.96 0.68
N LEU A 110 3.12 8.46 -0.18
CA LEU A 110 3.32 8.48 -1.63
C LEU A 110 4.39 9.49 -2.07
N ALA A 111 4.55 10.59 -1.33
CA ALA A 111 5.63 11.57 -1.56
C ALA A 111 7.02 10.95 -1.34
N GLU A 112 7.17 10.06 -0.35
CA GLU A 112 8.44 9.37 -0.09
C GLU A 112 8.95 8.59 -1.32
N GLU A 113 8.04 8.03 -2.13
CA GLU A 113 8.38 7.34 -3.38
C GLU A 113 8.99 8.27 -4.46
N LYS A 114 8.76 9.59 -4.34
CA LYS A 114 9.17 10.60 -5.32
C LYS A 114 10.47 11.31 -4.93
N ILE A 115 11.01 11.05 -3.74
CA ILE A 115 12.27 11.62 -3.28
C ILE A 115 13.44 10.93 -3.99
N TYR A 116 14.27 11.71 -4.68
CA TYR A 116 15.50 11.25 -5.33
C TYR A 116 16.60 12.30 -5.15
N LEU A 117 17.81 11.89 -4.79
CA LEU A 117 18.99 12.79 -4.65
C LEU A 117 19.31 13.56 -5.92
N ARG A 118 19.09 12.98 -7.10
CA ARG A 118 19.30 13.69 -8.36
C ARG A 118 18.46 14.95 -8.54
N ASN A 119 17.32 15.05 -7.81
CA ASN A 119 16.36 16.15 -7.94
C ASN A 119 16.27 16.99 -6.65
N ASN A 120 16.86 16.54 -5.55
CA ASN A 120 16.76 17.17 -4.24
C ASN A 120 18.10 17.09 -3.54
N SER A 121 18.57 18.19 -2.96
CA SER A 121 19.80 18.16 -2.16
C SER A 121 19.63 17.32 -0.90
N PRO A 122 20.70 16.69 -0.39
CA PRO A 122 20.65 15.94 0.87
C PRO A 122 20.06 16.75 2.03
N SER A 123 20.47 18.01 2.18
CA SER A 123 19.94 18.90 3.22
C SER A 123 18.44 19.12 3.08
N SER A 124 17.92 19.30 1.86
CA SER A 124 16.49 19.47 1.63
C SER A 124 15.68 18.22 2.02
N ILE A 125 16.23 17.03 1.76
CA ILE A 125 15.60 15.76 2.14
C ILE A 125 15.60 15.61 3.67
N ILE A 126 16.72 15.90 4.32
CA ILE A 126 16.84 15.81 5.78
C ILE A 126 15.85 16.77 6.45
N ASN A 127 15.85 18.05 6.06
CA ASN A 127 14.94 19.06 6.62
C ASN A 127 13.46 18.70 6.40
N TRP A 128 13.14 18.05 5.27
CA TRP A 128 11.81 17.51 5.04
C TRP A 128 11.44 16.45 6.06
N PHE A 129 12.31 15.47 6.28
CA PHE A 129 12.05 14.35 7.21
C PHE A 129 12.16 14.75 8.69
N GLU A 130 12.85 15.83 9.03
CA GLU A 130 12.81 16.42 10.36
C GLU A 130 11.42 16.99 10.69
N ARG A 131 10.77 17.62 9.72
CA ARG A 131 9.41 18.15 9.88
C ARG A 131 8.35 17.04 9.73
N TYR A 132 8.55 16.14 8.82
CA TYR A 132 7.63 15.05 8.47
C TYR A 132 8.34 13.71 8.54
N PRO A 133 8.45 13.08 9.72
CA PRO A 133 9.18 11.81 9.88
C PRO A 133 8.74 10.74 8.88
N PRO A 134 9.65 9.85 8.46
CA PRO A 134 9.34 8.78 7.50
C PRO A 134 8.18 7.91 7.96
N LEU A 135 7.24 7.64 7.07
CA LEU A 135 6.06 6.80 7.36
C LEU A 135 6.26 5.34 6.97
N GLY A 136 7.26 5.03 6.16
CA GLY A 136 7.55 3.67 5.73
C GLY A 136 9.04 3.44 5.54
N GLY A 137 9.42 2.16 5.35
CA GLY A 137 10.82 1.80 5.17
C GLY A 137 11.48 2.50 3.98
N LEU A 138 10.73 2.81 2.92
CA LEU A 138 11.32 3.56 1.80
C LEU A 138 11.72 4.98 2.19
N GLY A 139 10.92 5.67 3.00
CA GLY A 139 11.27 6.98 3.55
C GLY A 139 12.54 6.93 4.40
N LYS A 140 12.66 5.89 5.27
CA LYS A 140 13.88 5.65 6.06
C LYS A 140 15.11 5.43 5.17
N ILE A 141 14.99 4.65 4.11
CA ILE A 141 16.05 4.43 3.11
C ILE A 141 16.44 5.73 2.41
N LYS A 142 15.48 6.58 2.04
CA LYS A 142 15.75 7.89 1.42
C LYS A 142 16.44 8.85 2.38
N LEU A 143 16.03 8.88 3.64
CA LEU A 143 16.68 9.69 4.68
C LEU A 143 18.09 9.19 4.96
N ALA A 144 18.29 7.87 5.09
CA ALA A 144 19.60 7.26 5.25
C ALA A 144 20.54 7.59 4.07
N GLU A 145 20.00 7.59 2.84
CA GLU A 145 20.74 7.98 1.65
C GLU A 145 21.23 9.43 1.73
N ALA A 146 20.36 10.34 2.18
CA ALA A 146 20.72 11.75 2.35
C ALA A 146 21.77 11.97 3.46
N TYR A 147 21.67 11.25 4.58
CA TYR A 147 22.70 11.29 5.64
C TYR A 147 24.02 10.72 5.16
N LEU A 148 24.02 9.65 4.38
CA LEU A 148 25.24 9.05 3.83
C LEU A 148 25.99 10.03 2.91
N GLU A 149 25.27 10.78 2.07
CA GLU A 149 25.87 11.84 1.21
C GLU A 149 26.45 13.00 2.03
N GLN A 150 25.99 13.21 3.26
CA GLN A 150 26.57 14.20 4.18
C GLN A 150 27.67 13.62 5.09
N GLY A 151 28.04 12.35 4.91
CA GLY A 151 29.04 11.69 5.76
C GLY A 151 28.59 11.37 7.18
N LYS A 152 27.29 11.49 7.50
CA LYS A 152 26.71 11.24 8.84
C LYS A 152 26.38 9.75 9.01
N THR A 153 27.40 8.90 9.03
CA THR A 153 27.28 7.44 9.01
C THR A 153 26.58 6.84 10.21
N ASP A 154 26.65 7.47 11.38
CA ASP A 154 26.04 6.96 12.61
C ASP A 154 24.53 6.85 12.52
N LYS A 155 23.89 7.82 11.84
CA LYS A 155 22.44 7.85 11.60
C LYS A 155 22.00 6.88 10.50
N VAL A 156 22.92 6.42 9.66
CA VAL A 156 22.60 5.58 8.49
C VAL A 156 22.29 4.16 8.91
N LYS A 157 23.05 3.57 9.83
CA LYS A 157 22.97 2.14 10.16
C LYS A 157 21.58 1.73 10.65
N GLU A 158 21.04 2.47 11.60
CA GLU A 158 19.73 2.18 12.19
C GLU A 158 18.61 2.35 11.15
N LEU A 159 18.57 3.50 10.46
CA LEU A 159 17.58 3.78 9.42
C LEU A 159 17.58 2.75 8.28
N VAL A 160 18.78 2.29 7.90
CA VAL A 160 18.90 1.28 6.85
C VAL A 160 18.41 -0.07 7.34
N LYS A 161 18.78 -0.53 8.53
CA LYS A 161 18.34 -1.82 9.07
C LYS A 161 16.83 -1.89 9.21
N GLU A 162 16.23 -0.87 9.80
CA GLU A 162 14.78 -0.79 9.94
C GLU A 162 14.09 -0.64 8.57
N GLY A 163 14.54 0.31 7.77
CA GLY A 163 13.91 0.60 6.48
C GLY A 163 14.07 -0.51 5.47
N TRP A 164 15.17 -1.29 5.52
CA TRP A 164 15.41 -2.37 4.58
C TRP A 164 14.33 -3.45 4.61
N VAL A 165 13.80 -3.75 5.78
CA VAL A 165 12.84 -4.84 5.98
C VAL A 165 11.56 -4.61 5.16
N ASP A 166 10.91 -3.47 5.31
CA ASP A 166 9.57 -3.19 4.77
C ASP A 166 9.55 -2.22 3.57
N ALA A 167 10.71 -1.65 3.17
CA ALA A 167 10.81 -0.70 2.09
C ALA A 167 10.20 -1.23 0.78
N SER A 168 9.25 -0.49 0.23
CA SER A 168 8.68 -0.74 -1.10
C SER A 168 9.65 -0.28 -2.20
N ILE A 169 10.70 -1.05 -2.44
CA ILE A 169 11.77 -0.73 -3.40
C ILE A 169 11.39 -1.24 -4.79
N ARG A 170 11.44 -0.38 -5.80
CA ARG A 170 11.19 -0.76 -7.20
C ARG A 170 12.26 -1.73 -7.70
N LYS A 171 11.87 -2.59 -8.65
CA LYS A 171 12.77 -3.59 -9.25
C LYS A 171 14.13 -2.99 -9.66
N ASN A 172 14.11 -1.84 -10.31
CA ASN A 172 15.33 -1.21 -10.85
C ASN A 172 16.19 -0.55 -9.75
N ASP A 173 15.61 -0.18 -8.63
CA ASP A 173 16.29 0.53 -7.53
C ASP A 173 16.89 -0.44 -6.50
N LEU A 174 16.43 -1.72 -6.47
CA LEU A 174 16.87 -2.71 -5.48
C LEU A 174 18.38 -2.94 -5.53
N GLY A 175 18.95 -3.09 -6.72
CA GLY A 175 20.40 -3.29 -6.91
C GLY A 175 21.20 -2.09 -6.43
N TYR A 176 20.74 -0.89 -6.74
CA TYR A 176 21.34 0.37 -6.33
C TYR A 176 21.41 0.50 -4.81
N TYR A 177 20.26 0.39 -4.11
CA TYR A 177 20.24 0.53 -2.65
C TYR A 177 21.04 -0.55 -1.94
N ARG A 178 20.97 -1.81 -2.43
CA ARG A 178 21.79 -2.89 -1.88
C ARG A 178 23.29 -2.61 -2.01
N ALA A 179 23.74 -2.10 -3.14
CA ALA A 179 25.14 -1.76 -3.34
C ALA A 179 25.56 -0.57 -2.47
N LYS A 180 24.74 0.47 -2.44
CA LYS A 180 24.99 1.70 -1.67
C LYS A 180 25.08 1.43 -0.16
N PHE A 181 24.22 0.58 0.36
CA PHE A 181 24.17 0.26 1.77
C PHE A 181 24.85 -1.04 2.17
N LYS A 182 25.69 -1.62 1.30
CA LYS A 182 26.37 -2.90 1.52
C LYS A 182 27.11 -3.00 2.86
N LYS A 183 27.67 -1.89 3.35
CA LYS A 183 28.38 -1.85 4.65
C LYS A 183 27.46 -1.88 5.87
N PHE A 184 26.16 -1.63 5.70
CA PHE A 184 25.17 -1.50 6.78
C PHE A 184 24.16 -2.65 6.80
N ILE A 185 24.08 -3.44 5.72
CA ILE A 185 23.14 -4.55 5.52
C ILE A 185 23.92 -5.85 5.54
N ASP A 186 23.48 -6.78 6.38
CA ASP A 186 24.03 -8.13 6.48
C ASP A 186 23.05 -9.20 5.96
N SER A 187 23.43 -10.46 6.13
CA SER A 187 22.62 -11.61 5.72
C SER A 187 21.29 -11.69 6.45
N ASP A 188 21.27 -11.36 7.74
CA ASP A 188 20.07 -11.43 8.57
C ASP A 188 19.04 -10.35 8.14
N ASP A 189 19.52 -9.17 7.75
CA ASP A 189 18.67 -8.13 7.21
C ASP A 189 18.00 -8.56 5.89
N HIS A 190 18.69 -9.34 5.07
CA HIS A 190 18.11 -9.94 3.87
C HIS A 190 17.06 -11.00 4.20
N ILE A 191 17.31 -11.81 5.23
CA ILE A 191 16.34 -12.83 5.70
C ILE A 191 15.09 -12.15 6.24
N LYS A 192 15.23 -11.15 7.13
CA LYS A 192 14.11 -10.37 7.68
C LYS A 192 13.27 -9.73 6.57
N ARG A 193 13.92 -9.16 5.55
CA ARG A 193 13.20 -8.63 4.38
C ARG A 193 12.46 -9.71 3.61
N ALA A 194 13.08 -10.86 3.38
CA ALA A 194 12.44 -11.96 2.67
C ALA A 194 11.22 -12.48 3.44
N ASP A 195 11.33 -12.56 4.77
CA ASP A 195 10.22 -12.96 5.64
C ASP A 195 9.06 -11.96 5.56
N TYR A 196 9.33 -10.67 5.75
CA TYR A 196 8.33 -9.62 5.57
C TYR A 196 7.63 -9.70 4.22
N LEU A 197 8.39 -9.86 3.13
CA LEU A 197 7.83 -9.95 1.77
C LEU A 197 6.96 -11.21 1.57
N ALA A 198 7.30 -12.30 2.25
CA ALA A 198 6.50 -13.53 2.23
C ALA A 198 5.17 -13.34 2.97
N TRP A 199 5.18 -12.79 4.19
CA TRP A 199 3.98 -12.50 4.96
C TRP A 199 3.05 -11.52 4.23
N GLU A 200 3.62 -10.45 3.64
CA GLU A 200 2.90 -9.47 2.82
C GLU A 200 2.49 -10.01 1.43
N ARG A 201 2.82 -11.26 1.12
CA ARG A 201 2.52 -11.95 -0.14
C ARG A 201 3.04 -11.21 -1.38
N LYS A 202 4.13 -10.47 -1.24
CA LYS A 202 4.81 -9.75 -2.32
C LYS A 202 5.73 -10.68 -3.10
N TYR A 203 5.15 -11.72 -3.72
CA TYR A 203 5.89 -12.85 -4.30
C TYR A 203 6.91 -12.46 -5.39
N TRP A 204 6.67 -11.40 -6.15
CA TRP A 204 7.67 -10.90 -7.13
C TRP A 204 8.86 -10.24 -6.45
N ASP A 205 8.64 -9.48 -5.39
CA ASP A 205 9.70 -8.86 -4.59
C ASP A 205 10.50 -9.93 -3.84
N LEU A 206 9.81 -10.90 -3.26
CA LEU A 206 10.41 -12.05 -2.62
C LEU A 206 11.29 -12.85 -3.61
N LYS A 207 10.79 -13.14 -4.81
CA LYS A 207 11.56 -13.82 -5.86
C LYS A 207 12.87 -13.08 -6.19
N ARG A 208 12.85 -11.75 -6.20
CA ARG A 208 14.06 -10.93 -6.42
C ARG A 208 15.05 -10.99 -5.26
N MET A 209 14.56 -11.24 -4.04
CA MET A 209 15.42 -11.37 -2.85
C MET A 209 16.14 -12.71 -2.77
N LEU A 210 15.60 -13.79 -3.35
CA LEU A 210 16.14 -15.16 -3.21
C LEU A 210 17.65 -15.25 -3.49
N LYS A 211 18.15 -14.53 -4.48
CA LYS A 211 19.59 -14.56 -4.86
C LYS A 211 20.54 -13.97 -3.81
N TYR A 212 20.02 -13.22 -2.85
CA TYR A 212 20.80 -12.60 -1.78
C TYR A 212 20.76 -13.37 -0.47
N LEU A 213 19.97 -14.44 -0.40
CA LEU A 213 19.81 -15.27 0.79
C LEU A 213 20.86 -16.40 0.85
N PRO A 214 21.27 -16.81 2.07
CA PRO A 214 22.02 -18.05 2.28
C PRO A 214 21.27 -19.25 1.70
N LYS A 215 22.01 -20.34 1.39
CA LYS A 215 21.48 -21.52 0.68
C LYS A 215 20.20 -22.07 1.32
N ASP A 216 20.22 -22.27 2.62
CA ASP A 216 19.11 -22.89 3.36
C ASP A 216 17.88 -21.98 3.43
N GLN A 217 18.10 -20.70 3.74
CA GLN A 217 17.05 -19.69 3.73
C GLN A 217 16.48 -19.47 2.33
N ARG A 218 17.32 -19.56 1.30
CA ARG A 218 16.88 -19.50 -0.09
C ARG A 218 15.93 -20.66 -0.43
N ALA A 219 16.20 -21.85 0.05
CA ALA A 219 15.33 -23.00 -0.17
C ALA A 219 13.97 -22.80 0.51
N LEU A 220 13.95 -22.32 1.77
CA LEU A 220 12.74 -21.99 2.51
C LEU A 220 11.89 -20.93 1.77
N TYR A 221 12.48 -19.78 1.51
CA TYR A 221 11.72 -18.67 0.90
C TYR A 221 11.37 -18.90 -0.57
N ASN A 222 12.09 -19.78 -1.27
CA ASN A 222 11.67 -20.23 -2.60
C ASN A 222 10.42 -21.11 -2.52
N ALA A 223 10.33 -22.03 -1.55
CA ALA A 223 9.14 -22.83 -1.33
C ALA A 223 7.94 -21.93 -0.97
N ARG A 224 8.11 -21.00 -0.04
CA ARG A 224 7.09 -20.00 0.31
C ARG A 224 6.65 -19.18 -0.91
N GLN A 225 7.58 -18.70 -1.73
CA GLN A 225 7.28 -17.92 -2.94
C GLN A 225 6.42 -18.69 -3.94
N ILE A 226 6.73 -19.98 -4.15
CA ILE A 226 5.97 -20.87 -5.05
C ILE A 226 4.55 -21.12 -4.52
N LEU A 227 4.41 -21.35 -3.21
CA LEU A 227 3.11 -21.50 -2.53
C LEU A 227 2.26 -20.22 -2.65
N ILE A 228 2.86 -19.05 -2.41
CA ILE A 228 2.21 -17.73 -2.47
C ILE A 228 1.74 -17.42 -3.89
N SER A 229 2.59 -17.68 -4.89
CA SER A 229 2.28 -17.42 -6.31
C SER A 229 1.37 -18.45 -6.95
N ASN A 230 1.04 -19.54 -6.23
CA ASN A 230 0.25 -20.65 -6.71
C ASN A 230 0.85 -21.33 -7.97
N SER A 231 2.18 -21.34 -8.06
CA SER A 231 2.94 -21.91 -9.17
C SER A 231 3.03 -23.44 -9.06
N TYR A 232 3.48 -24.10 -10.12
CA TYR A 232 3.76 -25.54 -10.13
C TYR A 232 5.06 -25.86 -9.37
N GLY A 233 5.24 -27.14 -8.99
CA GLY A 233 6.48 -27.63 -8.38
C GLY A 233 6.59 -27.42 -6.88
N VAL A 234 5.45 -27.29 -6.18
CA VAL A 234 5.38 -27.09 -4.72
C VAL A 234 6.10 -28.20 -3.97
N ASP A 235 5.82 -29.46 -4.28
CA ASP A 235 6.39 -30.60 -3.54
C ASP A 235 7.92 -30.68 -3.73
N ASN A 236 8.42 -30.45 -4.95
CA ASN A 236 9.85 -30.37 -5.22
C ASN A 236 10.51 -29.18 -4.51
N ALA A 237 9.83 -28.06 -4.36
CA ALA A 237 10.37 -26.91 -3.63
C ALA A 237 10.44 -27.20 -2.12
N ILE A 238 9.40 -27.80 -1.55
CA ILE A 238 9.36 -28.18 -0.12
C ILE A 238 10.38 -29.28 0.20
N SER A 239 10.59 -30.26 -0.70
CA SER A 239 11.59 -31.33 -0.47
C SER A 239 13.02 -30.78 -0.34
N LYS A 240 13.33 -29.65 -0.96
CA LYS A 240 14.63 -28.97 -0.90
C LYS A 240 14.84 -28.14 0.37
N VAL A 241 13.81 -27.90 1.16
CA VAL A 241 13.92 -27.18 2.43
C VAL A 241 14.64 -28.10 3.44
N PRO A 242 15.71 -27.61 4.11
CA PRO A 242 16.39 -28.36 5.16
C PRO A 242 15.44 -28.81 6.26
N GLN A 243 15.70 -29.97 6.87
CA GLN A 243 14.79 -30.58 7.85
C GLN A 243 14.44 -29.63 8.99
N TYR A 244 15.44 -28.91 9.52
CA TYR A 244 15.25 -27.97 10.64
C TYR A 244 14.41 -26.73 10.30
N LEU A 245 14.17 -26.44 9.00
CA LEU A 245 13.32 -25.36 8.52
C LEU A 245 11.95 -25.83 8.01
N LYS A 246 11.68 -27.14 7.99
CA LYS A 246 10.40 -27.66 7.49
C LYS A 246 9.20 -27.32 8.36
N GLU A 247 9.47 -27.01 9.64
CA GLU A 247 8.45 -26.59 10.61
C GLU A 247 8.40 -25.06 10.77
N ASP A 248 9.00 -24.31 9.84
CA ASP A 248 8.91 -22.84 9.84
C ASP A 248 7.43 -22.42 9.79
N PRO A 249 6.98 -21.56 10.73
CA PRO A 249 5.56 -21.18 10.83
C PRO A 249 5.02 -20.53 9.56
N GLY A 250 5.84 -19.72 8.87
CA GLY A 250 5.46 -19.08 7.63
C GLY A 250 5.32 -20.07 6.48
N LEU A 251 6.19 -21.10 6.41
CA LEU A 251 6.07 -22.18 5.43
C LEU A 251 4.78 -22.99 5.67
N GLU A 252 4.49 -23.34 6.91
CA GLU A 252 3.29 -24.10 7.26
C GLU A 252 2.02 -23.30 6.98
N PHE A 253 2.01 -22.01 7.31
CA PHE A 253 0.91 -21.12 6.98
C PHE A 253 0.67 -21.00 5.47
N ASP A 254 1.73 -20.85 4.68
CA ASP A 254 1.63 -20.78 3.23
C ASP A 254 1.15 -22.13 2.61
N ARG A 255 1.58 -23.27 3.19
CA ARG A 255 1.09 -24.62 2.83
C ARG A 255 -0.40 -24.77 3.13
N LEU A 256 -0.83 -24.37 4.34
CA LEU A 256 -2.23 -24.41 4.76
C LEU A 256 -3.11 -23.61 3.78
N ARG A 257 -2.71 -22.38 3.49
CA ARG A 257 -3.45 -21.51 2.55
C ARG A 257 -3.48 -22.09 1.13
N TRP A 258 -2.38 -22.69 0.67
CA TRP A 258 -2.31 -23.30 -0.65
C TRP A 258 -3.22 -24.52 -0.75
N ARG A 259 -3.20 -25.41 0.26
CA ARG A 259 -4.07 -26.60 0.34
C ARG A 259 -5.56 -26.21 0.37
N ASN A 260 -5.91 -25.25 1.21
CA ASN A 260 -7.28 -24.73 1.31
C ASN A 260 -7.80 -24.18 -0.03
N ARG A 261 -7.00 -23.38 -0.74
CA ARG A 261 -7.38 -22.88 -2.09
C ARG A 261 -7.61 -23.98 -3.11
N ARG A 262 -7.01 -25.14 -2.94
CA ARG A 262 -7.14 -26.30 -3.82
C ARG A 262 -8.16 -27.31 -3.35
N GLY A 263 -8.94 -27.01 -2.32
CA GLY A 263 -9.96 -27.90 -1.76
C GLY A 263 -9.38 -29.14 -1.07
N ARG A 264 -8.08 -29.15 -0.72
CA ARG A 264 -7.41 -30.27 -0.04
C ARG A 264 -7.64 -30.17 1.48
N LEU A 265 -8.87 -30.42 1.92
CA LEU A 265 -9.30 -30.23 3.31
C LEU A 265 -8.53 -31.13 4.28
N ASP A 266 -8.39 -32.42 3.98
CA ASP A 266 -7.67 -33.36 4.85
C ASP A 266 -6.24 -32.90 5.13
N GLY A 267 -5.52 -32.49 4.09
CA GLY A 267 -4.18 -31.96 4.24
C GLY A 267 -4.12 -30.63 4.97
N SER A 268 -5.18 -29.83 4.95
CA SER A 268 -5.29 -28.61 5.75
C SER A 268 -5.52 -28.94 7.22
N LEU A 269 -6.38 -29.90 7.52
CA LEU A 269 -6.65 -30.38 8.88
C LEU A 269 -5.39 -30.99 9.51
N GLU A 270 -4.61 -31.76 8.75
CA GLU A 270 -3.32 -32.32 9.22
C GLU A 270 -2.38 -31.23 9.75
N ILE A 271 -2.24 -30.11 9.03
CA ILE A 271 -1.41 -28.98 9.47
C ILE A 271 -2.00 -28.34 10.73
N LEU A 272 -3.31 -28.13 10.78
CA LEU A 272 -3.98 -27.51 11.93
C LEU A 272 -3.83 -28.40 13.17
N TYR A 273 -4.06 -29.70 13.08
CA TYR A 273 -3.89 -30.62 14.21
C TYR A 273 -2.46 -30.63 14.74
N ARG A 274 -1.47 -30.69 13.85
CA ARG A 274 -0.06 -30.66 14.26
C ARG A 274 0.31 -29.35 14.98
N ASN A 275 -0.28 -28.23 14.60
CA ASN A 275 0.01 -26.92 15.17
C ASN A 275 -0.92 -26.52 16.31
N SER A 276 -2.07 -27.19 16.51
CA SER A 276 -2.97 -26.94 17.65
C SER A 276 -2.32 -27.25 19.01
N LEU A 277 -1.27 -28.04 19.01
CA LEU A 277 -0.46 -28.35 20.21
C LEU A 277 0.64 -27.30 20.49
N LYS A 278 0.87 -26.38 19.56
CA LYS A 278 1.82 -25.28 19.73
C LYS A 278 1.06 -24.06 20.30
N THR A 279 1.72 -23.32 21.20
CA THR A 279 1.09 -22.14 21.81
C THR A 279 0.65 -21.11 20.77
N GLU A 280 -0.47 -20.42 21.01
CA GLU A 280 -1.07 -19.40 20.12
C GLU A 280 -0.06 -18.34 19.61
N GLN A 281 0.97 -18.05 20.38
CA GLN A 281 2.04 -17.10 20.03
C GLN A 281 2.88 -17.49 18.81
N GLN A 282 2.81 -18.72 18.33
CA GLN A 282 3.56 -19.20 17.16
C GLN A 282 2.75 -19.14 15.85
N MET A 283 1.47 -18.78 15.92
CA MET A 283 0.55 -18.78 14.77
C MET A 283 0.11 -17.37 14.34
N VAL A 284 0.52 -16.33 15.03
CA VAL A 284 0.17 -14.91 14.75
C VAL A 284 1.27 -14.20 13.97
#